data_42f089fed88e65a583713cd8a1ea04aa
#
_entry.id   42f089fed88e65a583713cd8a1ea04aa
#
_cell.length_a   1.000
_cell.length_b   1.000
_cell.length_c   1.000
_cell.angle_alpha   90.00
_cell.angle_beta   90.00
_cell.angle_gamma   90.00
#
_symmetry.space_group_name_H-M   'P 1'
#
loop_
_entity.id
_entity.type
_entity.pdbx_description
1 polymer ?
#
loop_
_entity_poly.entity_id
_entity_poly.type
_entity_poly.pdbx_seq_one_letter_code
_entity_poly.pdbx_strand_id
1 'polypeptide(L)'
;MTDTADLVATLLDRVRALEDRAAVHDVLTAYGPAVDAGDADAVGRLWAEDAVYDIDIRVMEGRDAITEMVRTAPHQDYIHEGCGHLLDPVHIRIDGDTAVATCHSLLLRRDASADSFRVWRVTANRFELVRTEGTWLIRRRTARLLDGSAAARDLLGRAGR
;
A
#
# COMPACT_ATOMS: atom_id res chain seq x y z
N MET A 1 -11.94 -27.61 -32.58
CA MET A 1 -11.85 -26.19 -33.00
C MET A 1 -12.48 -25.38 -31.89
N THR A 2 -11.72 -24.55 -31.19
CA THR A 2 -12.26 -23.63 -30.14
C THR A 2 -13.16 -22.62 -30.85
N ASP A 3 -14.38 -22.45 -30.37
CA ASP A 3 -15.30 -21.46 -30.94
C ASP A 3 -14.73 -20.04 -30.75
N THR A 4 -14.97 -19.18 -31.73
CA THR A 4 -14.55 -17.76 -31.66
C THR A 4 -15.14 -17.07 -30.44
N ALA A 5 -16.36 -17.42 -30.02
CA ALA A 5 -17.00 -16.91 -28.81
C ALA A 5 -16.24 -17.30 -27.55
N ASP A 6 -15.79 -18.57 -27.45
CA ASP A 6 -14.99 -19.05 -26.31
C ASP A 6 -13.63 -18.33 -26.24
N LEU A 7 -13.02 -18.07 -27.40
CA LEU A 7 -11.76 -17.32 -27.45
C LEU A 7 -11.95 -15.89 -26.99
N VAL A 8 -13.00 -15.21 -27.44
CA VAL A 8 -13.34 -13.84 -27.03
C VAL A 8 -13.61 -13.78 -25.53
N ALA A 9 -14.39 -14.71 -24.97
CA ALA A 9 -14.64 -14.78 -23.54
C ALA A 9 -13.34 -14.94 -22.74
N THR A 10 -12.47 -15.85 -23.15
CA THR A 10 -11.15 -16.06 -22.54
C THR A 10 -10.29 -14.81 -22.56
N LEU A 11 -10.28 -14.07 -23.69
CA LEU A 11 -9.53 -12.82 -23.81
C LEU A 11 -10.08 -11.73 -22.90
N LEU A 12 -11.41 -11.59 -22.82
CA LEU A 12 -12.07 -10.63 -21.93
C LEU A 12 -11.71 -10.90 -20.46
N ASP A 13 -11.70 -12.17 -20.02
CA ASP A 13 -11.32 -12.53 -18.65
C ASP A 13 -9.84 -12.20 -18.37
N ARG A 14 -8.97 -12.41 -19.36
CA ARG A 14 -7.55 -12.01 -19.22
C ARG A 14 -7.38 -10.50 -19.15
N VAL A 15 -8.13 -9.74 -19.94
CA VAL A 15 -8.10 -8.27 -19.91
C VAL A 15 -8.57 -7.78 -18.53
N ARG A 16 -9.69 -8.29 -18.02
CA ARG A 16 -10.20 -7.93 -16.68
C ARG A 16 -9.17 -8.22 -15.58
N ALA A 17 -8.51 -9.38 -15.65
CA ALA A 17 -7.48 -9.73 -14.68
C ALA A 17 -6.27 -8.77 -14.71
N LEU A 18 -5.90 -8.28 -15.90
CA LEU A 18 -4.84 -7.28 -16.06
C LEU A 18 -5.28 -5.89 -15.57
N GLU A 19 -6.52 -5.49 -15.87
CA GLU A 19 -7.10 -4.23 -15.39
C GLU A 19 -7.18 -4.20 -13.86
N ASP A 20 -7.65 -5.29 -13.24
CA ASP A 20 -7.67 -5.44 -11.78
C ASP A 20 -6.28 -5.32 -11.17
N ARG A 21 -5.30 -5.99 -11.77
CA ARG A 21 -3.91 -5.91 -11.31
C ARG A 21 -3.36 -4.50 -11.42
N ALA A 22 -3.65 -3.79 -12.50
CA ALA A 22 -3.25 -2.40 -12.69
C ALA A 22 -3.93 -1.50 -11.64
N ALA A 23 -5.24 -1.66 -11.42
CA ALA A 23 -5.98 -0.87 -10.44
C ALA A 23 -5.49 -1.08 -9.00
N VAL A 24 -5.21 -2.34 -8.60
CA VAL A 24 -4.60 -2.62 -7.29
C VAL A 24 -3.22 -1.98 -7.18
N HIS A 25 -2.39 -2.09 -8.22
CA HIS A 25 -1.07 -1.47 -8.24
C HIS A 25 -1.16 0.05 -8.09
N ASP A 26 -2.07 0.69 -8.80
CA ASP A 26 -2.27 2.14 -8.76
C ASP A 26 -2.67 2.63 -7.37
N VAL A 27 -3.59 1.93 -6.68
CA VAL A 27 -3.97 2.23 -5.29
C VAL A 27 -2.74 2.20 -4.38
N LEU A 28 -1.90 1.19 -4.51
CA LEU A 28 -0.73 1.03 -3.63
C LEU A 28 0.35 2.09 -3.92
N THR A 29 0.62 2.37 -5.19
CA THR A 29 1.66 3.31 -5.60
C THR A 29 1.26 4.77 -5.40
N ALA A 30 -0.03 5.09 -5.39
CA ALA A 30 -0.52 6.43 -5.09
C ALA A 30 -0.33 6.84 -3.63
N TYR A 31 -0.18 5.88 -2.70
CA TYR A 31 -0.12 6.16 -1.27
C TYR A 31 1.09 7.03 -0.88
N GLY A 32 2.30 6.66 -1.29
CA GLY A 32 3.52 7.39 -0.96
C GLY A 32 3.45 8.86 -1.39
N PRO A 33 3.24 9.16 -2.67
CA PRO A 33 3.10 10.52 -3.17
C PRO A 33 2.00 11.35 -2.47
N ALA A 34 0.84 10.73 -2.15
CA ALA A 34 -0.23 11.43 -1.44
C ALA A 34 0.16 11.80 0.00
N VAL A 35 0.84 10.91 0.71
CA VAL A 35 1.37 11.18 2.06
C VAL A 35 2.44 12.26 2.02
N ASP A 36 3.38 12.18 1.09
CA ASP A 36 4.49 13.13 0.97
C ASP A 36 4.03 14.52 0.54
N ALA A 37 2.92 14.60 -0.20
CA ALA A 37 2.24 15.85 -0.52
C ALA A 37 1.43 16.43 0.64
N GLY A 38 1.22 15.68 1.74
CA GLY A 38 0.33 16.07 2.84
C GLY A 38 -1.15 16.05 2.47
N ASP A 39 -1.51 15.42 1.34
CA ASP A 39 -2.90 15.34 0.85
C ASP A 39 -3.65 14.20 1.58
N ALA A 40 -4.14 14.52 2.77
CA ALA A 40 -4.89 13.58 3.60
C ALA A 40 -6.17 13.08 2.91
N ASP A 41 -6.80 13.91 2.06
CA ASP A 41 -8.02 13.51 1.34
C ASP A 41 -7.69 12.52 0.21
N ALA A 42 -6.58 12.73 -0.50
CA ALA A 42 -6.08 11.74 -1.45
C ALA A 42 -5.73 10.41 -0.76
N VAL A 43 -5.06 10.47 0.39
CA VAL A 43 -4.80 9.28 1.21
C VAL A 43 -6.11 8.58 1.59
N GLY A 44 -7.11 9.33 2.09
CA GLY A 44 -8.40 8.76 2.49
C GLY A 44 -9.12 8.01 1.38
N ARG A 45 -9.05 8.50 0.14
CA ARG A 45 -9.66 7.83 -1.03
C ARG A 45 -9.08 6.45 -1.36
N LEU A 46 -7.90 6.12 -0.85
CA LEU A 46 -7.27 4.82 -1.06
C LEU A 46 -7.73 3.74 -0.07
N TRP A 47 -8.42 4.13 1.01
CA TRP A 47 -8.76 3.25 2.12
C TRP A 47 -10.27 3.00 2.21
N ALA A 48 -10.64 1.77 2.58
CA ALA A 48 -12.00 1.44 2.95
C ALA A 48 -12.41 2.19 4.22
N GLU A 49 -13.72 2.36 4.45
CA GLU A 49 -14.24 3.09 5.61
C GLU A 49 -13.82 2.42 6.94
N ASP A 50 -13.91 1.08 6.98
CA ASP A 50 -13.54 0.23 8.11
C ASP A 50 -12.05 -0.20 8.11
N ALA A 51 -11.20 0.51 7.40
CA ALA A 51 -9.82 0.11 7.19
C ALA A 51 -9.00 0.08 8.48
N VAL A 52 -7.99 -0.80 8.51
CA VAL A 52 -7.04 -0.90 9.63
C VAL A 52 -5.62 -0.74 9.11
N TYR A 53 -4.89 0.20 9.71
CA TYR A 53 -3.45 0.32 9.50
C TYR A 53 -2.71 -0.04 10.79
N ASP A 54 -2.11 -1.23 10.77
CA ASP A 54 -1.36 -1.82 11.89
C ASP A 54 0.14 -1.67 11.62
N ILE A 55 0.78 -0.79 12.35
CA ILE A 55 2.24 -0.61 12.35
C ILE A 55 2.80 -0.98 13.73
N ASP A 56 4.11 -1.29 13.81
CA ASP A 56 4.75 -1.79 15.05
C ASP A 56 4.43 -0.98 16.31
N ILE A 57 4.24 0.32 16.15
CA ILE A 57 4.12 1.28 17.26
C ILE A 57 2.68 1.66 17.58
N ARG A 58 1.74 1.40 16.67
CA ARG A 58 0.31 1.69 16.88
C ARG A 58 -0.57 1.03 15.84
N VAL A 59 -1.86 0.90 16.17
CA VAL A 59 -2.92 0.53 15.24
C VAL A 59 -3.84 1.74 15.05
N MET A 60 -4.21 2.02 13.81
CA MET A 60 -5.21 3.02 13.44
C MET A 60 -6.41 2.29 12.84
N GLU A 61 -7.59 2.54 13.37
CA GLU A 61 -8.84 1.93 12.95
C GLU A 61 -9.77 2.98 12.34
N GLY A 62 -10.27 2.69 11.15
CA GLY A 62 -11.08 3.58 10.35
C GLY A 62 -10.27 4.53 9.47
N ARG A 63 -10.85 4.87 8.30
CA ARG A 63 -10.28 5.81 7.32
C ARG A 63 -9.90 7.14 7.97
N ASP A 64 -10.75 7.67 8.85
CA ASP A 64 -10.55 8.97 9.49
C ASP A 64 -9.30 8.99 10.36
N ALA A 65 -9.04 7.94 11.14
CA ALA A 65 -7.82 7.84 11.95
C ALA A 65 -6.55 7.78 11.08
N ILE A 66 -6.64 7.16 9.90
CA ILE A 66 -5.53 7.06 8.96
C ILE A 66 -5.28 8.41 8.27
N THR A 67 -6.33 9.14 7.89
CA THR A 67 -6.20 10.47 7.29
C THR A 67 -5.70 11.50 8.30
N GLU A 68 -6.16 11.43 9.54
CA GLU A 68 -5.71 12.31 10.60
C GLU A 68 -4.22 12.16 10.92
N MET A 69 -3.67 10.96 10.79
CA MET A 69 -2.23 10.73 10.88
C MET A 69 -1.43 11.63 9.91
N VAL A 70 -1.94 11.85 8.70
CA VAL A 70 -1.26 12.70 7.70
C VAL A 70 -1.33 14.18 8.08
N ARG A 71 -2.41 14.60 8.74
CA ARG A 71 -2.64 16.00 9.14
C ARG A 71 -1.89 16.43 10.40
N THR A 72 -1.36 15.48 11.16
CA THR A 72 -0.79 15.73 12.48
C THR A 72 0.70 15.39 12.57
N ALA A 73 1.35 15.84 13.66
CA ALA A 73 2.70 15.41 13.99
C ALA A 73 2.71 13.89 14.34
N PRO A 74 3.80 13.15 14.03
CA PRO A 74 5.04 13.65 13.46
C PRO A 74 5.08 13.72 11.91
N HIS A 75 3.98 13.35 11.20
CA HIS A 75 3.98 13.29 9.73
C HIS A 75 4.21 14.67 9.11
N GLN A 76 3.52 15.70 9.62
CA GLN A 76 3.70 17.07 9.14
C GLN A 76 5.14 17.53 9.33
N ASP A 77 5.79 17.17 10.43
CA ASP A 77 7.20 17.49 10.67
C ASP A 77 8.09 16.81 9.62
N TYR A 78 7.84 15.53 9.30
CA TYR A 78 8.61 14.82 8.28
C TYR A 78 8.45 15.46 6.90
N ILE A 79 7.25 15.87 6.52
CA ILE A 79 6.97 16.52 5.24
C ILE A 79 7.73 17.85 5.15
N HIS A 80 7.66 18.68 6.19
CA HIS A 80 8.32 20.00 6.21
C HIS A 80 9.85 19.90 6.25
N GLU A 81 10.39 18.91 6.92
CA GLU A 81 11.83 18.66 6.98
C GLU A 81 12.39 17.97 5.71
N GLY A 82 11.51 17.38 4.91
CA GLY A 82 11.81 16.62 3.72
C GLY A 82 11.86 15.12 3.98
N CYS A 83 10.91 14.41 3.38
CA CYS A 83 10.83 12.96 3.44
C CYS A 83 10.38 12.37 2.11
N GLY A 84 10.46 11.05 1.99
CA GLY A 84 9.93 10.30 0.86
C GLY A 84 9.49 8.91 1.31
N HIS A 85 8.23 8.56 1.03
CA HIS A 85 7.68 7.24 1.28
C HIS A 85 7.69 6.44 -0.02
N LEU A 86 8.57 5.44 -0.11
CA LEU A 86 8.71 4.60 -1.29
C LEU A 86 8.23 3.18 -0.99
N LEU A 87 7.60 2.58 -2.00
CA LEU A 87 7.37 1.14 -2.06
C LEU A 87 8.29 0.54 -3.13
N ASP A 88 8.82 -0.66 -2.88
CA ASP A 88 9.48 -1.45 -3.91
C ASP A 88 8.43 -2.13 -4.83
N PRO A 89 8.84 -2.86 -5.89
CA PRO A 89 7.91 -3.61 -6.73
C PRO A 89 7.01 -4.53 -5.92
N VAL A 90 5.71 -4.36 -6.09
CA VAL A 90 4.68 -5.03 -5.30
C VAL A 90 4.33 -6.39 -5.88
N HIS A 91 4.36 -7.44 -5.05
CA HIS A 91 3.81 -8.74 -5.41
C HIS A 91 2.32 -8.78 -5.11
N ILE A 92 1.46 -8.94 -6.13
CA ILE A 92 0.00 -8.88 -6.03
C ILE A 92 -0.60 -10.24 -6.38
N ARG A 93 -1.55 -10.70 -5.56
CA ARG A 93 -2.44 -11.84 -5.81
C ARG A 93 -3.88 -11.38 -5.67
N ILE A 94 -4.71 -11.70 -6.64
CA ILE A 94 -6.12 -11.33 -6.70
C ILE A 94 -6.94 -12.62 -6.68
N ASP A 95 -8.00 -12.61 -5.89
CA ASP A 95 -9.01 -13.68 -5.81
C ASP A 95 -10.40 -13.03 -5.74
N GLY A 96 -11.08 -13.02 -6.88
CA GLY A 96 -12.37 -12.35 -7.05
C GLY A 96 -12.30 -10.86 -6.69
N ASP A 97 -13.06 -10.46 -5.67
CA ASP A 97 -13.13 -9.07 -5.18
C ASP A 97 -12.18 -8.78 -4.02
N THR A 98 -11.22 -9.65 -3.79
CA THR A 98 -10.18 -9.45 -2.79
C THR A 98 -8.78 -9.55 -3.40
N ALA A 99 -7.83 -8.81 -2.82
CA ALA A 99 -6.44 -8.89 -3.21
C ALA A 99 -5.52 -8.84 -1.99
N VAL A 100 -4.39 -9.49 -2.12
CA VAL A 100 -3.28 -9.41 -1.16
C VAL A 100 -2.04 -8.94 -1.90
N ALA A 101 -1.38 -7.95 -1.33
CA ALA A 101 -0.12 -7.45 -1.86
C ALA A 101 0.96 -7.41 -0.78
N THR A 102 2.19 -7.72 -1.16
CA THR A 102 3.35 -7.65 -0.27
C THR A 102 4.49 -6.90 -0.95
N CYS A 103 5.20 -6.10 -0.15
CA CYS A 103 6.35 -5.34 -0.61
C CYS A 103 7.18 -4.86 0.58
N HIS A 104 8.34 -4.27 0.31
CA HIS A 104 9.03 -3.44 1.27
C HIS A 104 8.56 -1.98 1.14
N SER A 105 8.72 -1.20 2.22
CA SER A 105 8.66 0.25 2.12
C SER A 105 9.87 0.89 2.79
N LEU A 106 10.28 2.01 2.22
CA LEU A 106 11.35 2.84 2.76
C LEU A 106 10.79 4.22 3.11
N LEU A 107 11.12 4.69 4.29
CA LEU A 107 11.00 6.09 4.65
C LEU A 107 12.40 6.72 4.57
N LEU A 108 12.54 7.62 3.63
CA LEU A 108 13.72 8.47 3.52
C LEU A 108 13.47 9.76 4.28
N ARG A 109 14.50 10.28 4.95
CA ARG A 109 14.48 11.61 5.57
C ARG A 109 15.68 12.42 5.11
N ARG A 110 15.44 13.70 4.84
CA ARG A 110 16.51 14.64 4.51
C ARG A 110 17.38 14.89 5.75
N ASP A 111 18.67 14.91 5.55
CA ASP A 111 19.66 15.41 6.51
C ASP A 111 20.18 16.75 6.00
N ALA A 112 19.64 17.84 6.53
CA ALA A 112 19.98 19.18 6.09
C ALA A 112 21.44 19.53 6.38
N SER A 113 22.07 18.91 7.39
CA SER A 113 23.46 19.15 7.77
C SER A 113 24.46 18.53 6.80
N ALA A 114 24.06 17.43 6.15
CA ALA A 114 24.90 16.69 5.20
C ALA A 114 24.48 16.90 3.74
N ASP A 115 23.41 17.69 3.49
CA ASP A 115 22.76 17.87 2.18
C ASP A 115 22.50 16.53 1.45
N SER A 116 21.96 15.58 2.19
CA SER A 116 21.76 14.20 1.74
C SER A 116 20.42 13.64 2.24
N PHE A 117 20.06 12.46 1.76
CA PHE A 117 18.97 11.67 2.31
C PHE A 117 19.52 10.41 2.98
N ARG A 118 18.91 10.03 4.08
CA ARG A 118 19.18 8.76 4.75
C ARG A 118 17.94 7.89 4.79
N VAL A 119 18.15 6.59 4.73
CA VAL A 119 17.08 5.63 5.01
C VAL A 119 16.78 5.67 6.51
N TRP A 120 15.57 6.11 6.85
CA TRP A 120 15.14 6.21 8.25
C TRP A 120 14.49 4.94 8.74
N ARG A 121 13.69 4.30 7.87
CA ARG A 121 12.94 3.11 8.21
C ARG A 121 12.79 2.20 7.00
N VAL A 122 12.97 0.90 7.21
CA VAL A 122 12.67 -0.16 6.23
C VAL A 122 11.67 -1.12 6.84
N THR A 123 10.54 -1.36 6.16
CA THR A 123 9.48 -2.23 6.68
C THR A 123 9.04 -3.27 5.66
N ALA A 124 8.69 -4.45 6.17
CA ALA A 124 7.87 -5.42 5.45
C ALA A 124 6.42 -4.96 5.49
N ASN A 125 5.72 -5.03 4.36
CA ASN A 125 4.31 -4.67 4.26
C ASN A 125 3.48 -5.80 3.68
N ARG A 126 2.29 -5.98 4.23
CA ARG A 126 1.19 -6.75 3.67
C ARG A 126 -0.03 -5.87 3.60
N PHE A 127 -0.61 -5.77 2.42
CA PHE A 127 -1.86 -5.09 2.15
C PHE A 127 -2.94 -6.14 1.85
N GLU A 128 -4.12 -5.92 2.38
CA GLU A 128 -5.34 -6.63 2.02
C GLU A 128 -6.29 -5.60 1.44
N LEU A 129 -6.72 -5.85 0.20
CA LEU A 129 -7.59 -4.94 -0.54
C LEU A 129 -8.93 -5.63 -0.82
N VAL A 130 -9.94 -4.81 -0.98
CA VAL A 130 -11.29 -5.22 -1.34
C VAL A 130 -11.81 -4.35 -2.48
N ARG A 131 -12.57 -4.96 -3.40
CA ARG A 131 -13.29 -4.20 -4.42
C ARG A 131 -14.70 -3.88 -3.90
N THR A 132 -15.00 -2.59 -3.83
CA THR A 132 -16.31 -2.08 -3.41
C THR A 132 -16.83 -1.17 -4.51
N GLU A 133 -18.02 -1.47 -5.04
CA GLU A 133 -18.66 -0.69 -6.13
C GLU A 133 -17.72 -0.47 -7.33
N GLY A 134 -16.96 -1.51 -7.69
CA GLY A 134 -16.02 -1.47 -8.81
C GLY A 134 -14.67 -0.79 -8.53
N THR A 135 -14.44 -0.28 -7.32
CA THR A 135 -13.22 0.40 -6.91
C THR A 135 -12.42 -0.44 -5.92
N TRP A 136 -11.12 -0.59 -6.15
CA TRP A 136 -10.22 -1.24 -5.21
C TRP A 136 -9.82 -0.29 -4.09
N LEU A 137 -9.93 -0.76 -2.83
CA LEU A 137 -9.60 0.01 -1.63
C LEU A 137 -8.74 -0.85 -0.69
N ILE A 138 -7.82 -0.21 0.03
CA ILE A 138 -7.04 -0.87 1.09
C ILE A 138 -7.96 -1.07 2.29
N ARG A 139 -8.18 -2.32 2.69
CA ARG A 139 -8.94 -2.68 3.89
C ARG A 139 -8.02 -2.88 5.10
N ARG A 140 -6.83 -3.44 4.87
CA ARG A 140 -5.83 -3.60 5.92
C ARG A 140 -4.43 -3.39 5.37
N ARG A 141 -3.61 -2.67 6.11
CA ARG A 141 -2.17 -2.66 5.93
C ARG A 141 -1.51 -3.09 7.24
N THR A 142 -0.66 -4.10 7.15
CA THR A 142 0.22 -4.49 8.26
C THR A 142 1.65 -4.18 7.86
N ALA A 143 2.36 -3.41 8.69
CA ALA A 143 3.76 -3.06 8.47
C ALA A 143 4.61 -3.42 9.69
N ARG A 144 5.75 -4.06 9.46
CA ARG A 144 6.69 -4.49 10.52
C ARG A 144 8.11 -4.05 10.15
N LEU A 145 8.82 -3.49 11.13
CA LEU A 145 10.20 -3.08 10.96
C LEU A 145 11.08 -4.28 10.60
N LEU A 146 11.93 -4.14 9.59
CA LEU A 146 12.90 -5.17 9.19
C LEU A 146 14.16 -5.11 10.08
N ASP A 147 13.95 -5.35 11.37
CA ASP A 147 14.97 -5.35 12.42
C ASP A 147 15.61 -6.73 12.67
N GLY A 148 15.29 -7.72 11.81
CA GLY A 148 15.71 -9.12 11.99
C GLY A 148 14.72 -9.98 12.76
N SER A 149 13.61 -9.41 13.27
CA SER A 149 12.55 -10.15 13.96
C SER A 149 11.84 -11.16 13.05
N ALA A 150 11.25 -12.20 13.66
CA ALA A 150 10.45 -13.18 12.92
C ALA A 150 9.19 -12.54 12.31
N ALA A 151 8.58 -11.56 13.00
CA ALA A 151 7.33 -10.94 12.59
C ALA A 151 7.39 -10.32 11.20
N ALA A 152 8.48 -9.58 10.88
CA ALA A 152 8.67 -9.00 9.56
C ALA A 152 8.92 -10.06 8.48
N ARG A 153 9.76 -11.08 8.78
CA ARG A 153 10.01 -12.18 7.85
C ARG A 153 8.76 -13.00 7.54
N ASP A 154 7.96 -13.30 8.56
CA ASP A 154 6.71 -14.06 8.42
C ASP A 154 5.68 -13.30 7.58
N LEU A 155 5.65 -11.96 7.71
CA LEU A 155 4.77 -11.12 6.92
C LEU A 155 5.07 -11.22 5.43
N LEU A 156 6.35 -11.20 5.05
CA LEU A 156 6.80 -11.38 3.67
C LEU A 156 6.65 -12.83 3.20
N GLY A 157 6.94 -13.80 4.07
CA GLY A 157 6.87 -15.23 3.74
C GLY A 157 5.46 -15.75 3.45
N ARG A 158 4.41 -15.03 3.88
CA ARG A 158 3.00 -15.33 3.55
C ARG A 158 2.59 -14.87 2.14
N ALA A 159 3.46 -14.19 1.42
CA ALA A 159 3.19 -13.75 0.05
C ALA A 159 2.95 -14.90 -0.93
N GLY A 160 3.47 -16.09 -0.63
CA GLY A 160 3.37 -17.28 -1.49
C GLY A 160 2.26 -18.27 -1.11
N ARG A 161 1.46 -17.99 -0.07
CA ARG A 161 0.43 -18.93 0.42
C ARG A 161 -0.95 -18.36 0.32
#